data_c15a656d622ee6c6e06978ff4e06406f
#
_entry.id   c15a656d622ee6c6e06978ff4e06406f
#
_cell.length_a   1.000
_cell.length_b   1.000
_cell.length_c   1.000
_cell.angle_alpha   90.00
_cell.angle_beta   90.00
_cell.angle_gamma   90.00
#
_symmetry.space_group_name_H-M   'P 1'
#
loop_
_entity.id
_entity.type
_entity.pdbx_description
1 polymer ?
#
loop_
_entity_poly.entity_id
_entity_poly.type
_entity_poly.pdbx_seq_one_letter_code
_entity_poly.pdbx_strand_id
1 'polypeptide(L)'
;MPTINQLIRKPRVAAVVKSKSPALENCPQKRGVCTRVYTTTPKKPNSALRKVAKVRLTNGFEVISYIGGEGHNLQEHSVVLLRGGRVKDLPGVRYHMVRGALDTQDVKDRKQARSKYGAKRAKAGAKK
;
A
#
# COMPACT_ATOMS: atom_id res chain seq x y z
N MET A 1 -3.81 36.59 -20.91
CA MET A 1 -3.94 35.80 -22.13
C MET A 1 -2.69 36.00 -22.98
N PRO A 2 -1.95 34.95 -23.27
CA PRO A 2 -0.71 35.14 -24.05
C PRO A 2 -1.00 35.41 -25.51
N THR A 3 -0.12 36.19 -26.08
CA THR A 3 -0.19 36.52 -27.52
C THR A 3 0.49 35.42 -28.33
N ILE A 4 0.23 35.41 -29.64
CA ILE A 4 0.82 34.43 -30.54
C ILE A 4 2.36 34.49 -30.46
N ASN A 5 2.92 35.69 -30.37
CA ASN A 5 4.38 35.87 -30.30
C ASN A 5 4.92 35.25 -29.00
N GLN A 6 4.21 35.37 -27.92
CA GLN A 6 4.64 34.76 -26.65
C GLN A 6 4.62 33.25 -26.73
N LEU A 7 3.63 32.65 -27.39
CA LEU A 7 3.55 31.21 -27.54
C LEU A 7 4.62 30.64 -28.45
N ILE A 8 5.07 31.42 -29.45
CA ILE A 8 6.18 31.01 -30.31
C ILE A 8 7.47 30.91 -29.52
N ARG A 9 7.72 31.86 -28.62
CA ARG A 9 8.91 31.84 -27.79
C ARG A 9 8.87 30.80 -26.70
N LYS A 10 7.70 30.66 -26.07
CA LYS A 10 7.52 29.73 -24.93
C LYS A 10 6.27 28.90 -25.20
N PRO A 11 6.43 27.77 -25.88
CA PRO A 11 5.28 26.90 -26.14
C PRO A 11 4.65 26.45 -24.83
N ARG A 12 3.37 26.14 -24.90
CA ARG A 12 2.65 25.63 -23.73
C ARG A 12 3.21 24.28 -23.36
N VAL A 13 3.49 24.13 -22.08
CA VAL A 13 3.99 22.86 -21.54
C VAL A 13 2.94 22.35 -20.55
N ALA A 14 2.52 21.12 -20.74
CA ALA A 14 1.57 20.52 -19.82
C ALA A 14 2.19 20.37 -18.44
N ALA A 15 1.39 20.66 -17.43
CA ALA A 15 1.85 20.49 -16.05
C ALA A 15 2.14 19.02 -15.77
N VAL A 16 3.24 18.77 -15.08
CA VAL A 16 3.60 17.42 -14.68
C VAL A 16 2.92 17.11 -13.35
N VAL A 17 2.09 16.09 -13.34
CA VAL A 17 1.40 15.67 -12.13
C VAL A 17 2.26 14.61 -11.44
N LYS A 18 2.67 14.93 -10.22
CA LYS A 18 3.47 13.98 -9.45
C LYS A 18 2.58 12.83 -8.97
N SER A 19 3.09 11.62 -9.14
CA SER A 19 2.42 10.43 -8.60
C SER A 19 2.42 10.48 -7.08
N LYS A 20 1.33 10.03 -6.48
CA LYS A 20 1.24 9.88 -5.03
C LYS A 20 1.87 8.57 -4.57
N SER A 21 2.28 7.73 -5.51
CA SER A 21 2.91 6.44 -5.21
C SER A 21 4.22 6.31 -5.97
N PRO A 22 5.21 7.17 -5.70
CA PRO A 22 6.44 7.17 -6.52
C PRO A 22 7.24 5.88 -6.40
N ALA A 23 7.15 5.17 -5.28
CA ALA A 23 7.90 3.94 -5.10
C ALA A 23 7.42 2.81 -5.99
N LEU A 24 6.21 2.90 -6.53
CA LEU A 24 5.67 1.87 -7.42
C LEU A 24 6.15 1.99 -8.86
N GLU A 25 6.65 3.16 -9.25
CA GLU A 25 7.23 3.41 -10.59
C GLU A 25 6.31 2.94 -11.71
N ASN A 26 5.05 3.39 -11.66
CA ASN A 26 4.03 3.06 -12.67
C ASN A 26 3.65 1.58 -12.74
N CYS A 27 3.91 0.83 -11.68
CA CYS A 27 3.46 -0.55 -11.57
C CYS A 27 2.26 -0.62 -10.64
N PRO A 28 1.29 -1.50 -10.91
CA PRO A 28 0.16 -1.64 -9.98
C PRO A 28 0.57 -2.17 -8.62
N GLN A 29 1.56 -3.06 -8.57
CA GLN A 29 2.11 -3.58 -7.32
C GLN A 29 3.61 -3.73 -7.42
N LYS A 30 4.26 -3.81 -6.26
CA LYS A 30 5.69 -4.09 -6.15
C LYS A 30 5.94 -5.07 -5.03
N ARG A 31 6.87 -5.98 -5.26
CA ARG A 31 7.31 -6.91 -4.22
C ARG A 31 8.37 -6.26 -3.37
N GLY A 32 8.38 -6.61 -2.10
CA GLY A 32 9.39 -6.13 -1.18
C GLY A 32 9.61 -7.08 -0.03
N VAL A 33 10.59 -6.76 0.80
CA VAL A 33 10.93 -7.53 1.98
C VAL A 33 10.75 -6.64 3.20
N CYS A 34 10.05 -7.16 4.21
CA CYS A 34 9.86 -6.40 5.45
C CYS A 34 11.18 -6.26 6.18
N THR A 35 11.56 -5.02 6.47
CA THR A 35 12.75 -4.76 7.29
C THR A 35 12.38 -4.58 8.75
N ARG A 36 11.14 -4.17 9.03
CA ARG A 36 10.66 -3.98 10.38
C ARG A 36 9.13 -4.00 10.37
N VAL A 37 8.55 -4.68 11.34
CA VAL A 37 7.10 -4.72 11.52
C VAL A 37 6.78 -4.15 12.89
N TYR A 38 5.88 -3.16 12.94
CA TYR A 38 5.57 -2.47 14.18
C TYR A 38 4.17 -1.88 14.12
N THR A 39 3.76 -1.24 15.20
CA THR A 39 2.49 -0.54 15.26
C THR A 39 2.74 0.95 15.41
N THR A 40 1.76 1.75 14.97
CA THR A 40 1.85 3.19 15.09
C THR A 40 0.47 3.76 15.39
N THR A 41 0.45 4.92 16.04
CA THR A 41 -0.80 5.59 16.33
C THR A 41 -1.19 6.49 15.16
N PRO A 42 -2.51 6.64 14.90
CA PRO A 42 -2.96 7.54 13.84
C PRO A 42 -2.90 9.01 14.30
N LYS A 43 -3.15 9.89 13.36
CA LYS A 43 -3.23 11.32 13.66
C LYS A 43 -4.47 11.62 14.51
N LYS A 44 -4.38 12.68 15.32
CA LYS A 44 -5.55 13.16 16.03
C LYS A 44 -6.67 13.50 15.05
N PRO A 45 -7.92 13.30 15.42
CA PRO A 45 -8.45 12.88 16.72
C PRO A 45 -8.57 11.37 16.91
N ASN A 46 -8.03 10.58 15.99
CA ASN A 46 -8.15 9.12 16.07
C ASN A 46 -7.13 8.54 17.04
N SER A 47 -7.49 7.38 17.59
CA SER A 47 -6.63 6.68 18.52
C SER A 47 -6.77 5.18 18.30
N ALA A 48 -5.65 4.50 18.10
CA ALA A 48 -5.63 3.06 17.88
C ALA A 48 -4.18 2.61 17.73
N LEU A 49 -3.98 1.31 17.59
CA LEU A 49 -2.68 0.76 17.21
C LEU A 49 -2.80 0.24 15.78
N ARG A 50 -2.27 1.01 14.85
CA ARG A 50 -2.30 0.61 13.43
C ARG A 50 -1.07 -0.23 13.11
N LYS A 51 -1.27 -1.34 12.43
CA LYS A 51 -0.21 -2.26 12.08
C LYS A 51 0.43 -1.83 10.77
N VAL A 52 1.72 -1.58 10.80
CA VAL A 52 2.48 -1.14 9.63
C VAL A 52 3.78 -1.91 9.57
N ALA A 53 4.42 -1.85 8.41
CA ALA A 53 5.72 -2.47 8.22
C ALA A 53 6.57 -1.58 7.33
N LYS A 54 7.86 -1.53 7.64
CA LYS A 54 8.83 -0.88 6.78
C LYS A 54 9.32 -1.92 5.80
N VAL A 55 9.19 -1.63 4.51
CA VAL A 55 9.44 -2.58 3.45
C VAL A 55 10.46 -2.03 2.47
N ARG A 56 11.45 -2.83 2.14
CA ARG A 56 12.38 -2.50 1.05
C ARG A 56 11.89 -3.15 -0.22
N LEU A 57 11.56 -2.34 -1.20
CA LEU A 57 11.05 -2.81 -2.49
C LEU A 57 12.17 -3.31 -3.39
N THR A 58 11.80 -4.09 -4.40
CA THR A 58 12.77 -4.63 -5.35
C THR A 58 13.48 -3.55 -6.16
N ASN A 59 12.87 -2.37 -6.28
CA ASN A 59 13.49 -1.24 -6.97
C ASN A 59 14.37 -0.37 -6.07
N GLY A 60 14.61 -0.79 -4.83
CA GLY A 60 15.50 -0.09 -3.92
C GLY A 60 14.86 0.91 -2.98
N PHE A 61 13.60 1.27 -3.21
CA PHE A 61 12.88 2.17 -2.31
C PHE A 61 12.53 1.48 -1.01
N GLU A 62 12.61 2.23 0.08
CA GLU A 62 12.19 1.76 1.38
C GLU A 62 10.98 2.59 1.81
N VAL A 63 9.85 1.93 2.07
CA VAL A 63 8.59 2.62 2.34
C VAL A 63 7.90 2.00 3.54
N ILE A 64 6.95 2.74 4.11
CA ILE A 64 6.10 2.24 5.18
C ILE A 64 4.76 1.87 4.56
N SER A 65 4.31 0.65 4.81
CA SER A 65 3.08 0.12 4.25
C SER A 65 2.14 -0.32 5.35
N TYR A 66 0.85 -0.11 5.13
CA TYR A 66 -0.19 -0.50 6.07
C TYR A 66 -0.57 -1.97 5.86
N ILE A 67 -0.71 -2.70 6.96
CA ILE A 67 -1.15 -4.09 6.92
C ILE A 67 -2.64 -4.10 7.23
N GLY A 68 -3.47 -4.41 6.22
CA GLY A 68 -4.92 -4.40 6.38
C GLY A 68 -5.45 -5.63 7.09
N GLY A 69 -6.68 -5.53 7.58
CA GLY A 69 -7.39 -6.64 8.20
C GLY A 69 -7.00 -6.86 9.66
N GLU A 70 -7.61 -7.86 10.26
CA GLU A 70 -7.36 -8.20 11.66
C GLU A 70 -6.30 -9.29 11.75
N GLY A 71 -5.19 -8.96 12.39
CA GLY A 71 -4.11 -9.90 12.60
C GLY A 71 -3.28 -10.16 11.35
N HIS A 72 -2.06 -10.59 11.55
CA HIS A 72 -1.16 -10.96 10.46
C HIS A 72 -0.06 -11.84 11.03
N ASN A 73 0.69 -12.46 10.11
CA ASN A 73 1.82 -13.31 10.48
C ASN A 73 3.16 -12.74 10.02
N LEU A 74 3.19 -11.46 9.70
CA LEU A 74 4.39 -10.84 9.15
C LEU A 74 5.45 -10.63 10.23
N GLN A 75 6.69 -10.78 9.83
CA GLN A 75 7.83 -10.55 10.68
C GLN A 75 8.97 -10.05 9.82
N GLU A 76 10.08 -9.73 10.45
CA GLU A 76 11.25 -9.27 9.71
C GLU A 76 11.66 -10.30 8.67
N HIS A 77 12.01 -9.82 7.48
CA HIS A 77 12.41 -10.64 6.32
C HIS A 77 11.25 -11.35 5.60
N SER A 78 10.01 -11.06 5.97
CA SER A 78 8.87 -11.57 5.20
C SER A 78 8.80 -10.90 3.82
N VAL A 79 8.49 -11.68 2.80
CA VAL A 79 8.32 -11.16 1.44
C VAL A 79 6.87 -10.79 1.24
N VAL A 80 6.63 -9.56 0.81
CA VAL A 80 5.26 -9.03 0.68
C VAL A 80 5.06 -8.34 -0.65
N LEU A 81 3.79 -8.19 -1.02
CA LEU A 81 3.40 -7.47 -2.21
C LEU A 81 2.68 -6.20 -1.79
N LEU A 82 3.11 -5.06 -2.33
CA LEU A 82 2.53 -3.77 -2.02
C LEU A 82 1.73 -3.22 -3.18
N ARG A 83 0.69 -2.50 -2.86
CA ARG A 83 -0.09 -1.72 -3.83
C ARG A 83 -0.19 -0.29 -3.36
N GLY A 84 -0.60 0.61 -4.26
CA GLY A 84 -0.85 1.99 -3.90
C GLY A 84 -2.09 2.12 -3.04
N GLY A 85 -2.20 3.24 -2.39
CA GLY A 85 -3.32 3.56 -1.54
C GLY A 85 -2.83 4.14 -0.22
N ARG A 86 -3.16 5.39 0.01
CA ARG A 86 -2.73 6.10 1.20
C ARG A 86 -3.64 5.78 2.38
N VAL A 87 -3.04 5.71 3.56
CA VAL A 87 -3.80 5.65 4.80
C VAL A 87 -3.88 7.08 5.34
N LYS A 88 -5.08 7.64 5.33
CA LYS A 88 -5.28 9.03 5.69
C LYS A 88 -4.91 9.32 7.14
N ASP A 89 -5.16 8.34 8.02
CA ASP A 89 -4.88 8.47 9.45
C ASP A 89 -3.39 8.46 9.79
N LEU A 90 -2.58 7.94 8.89
CA LEU A 90 -1.17 7.71 9.20
C LEU A 90 -0.29 8.56 8.29
N PRO A 91 0.54 9.44 8.86
CA PRO A 91 1.42 10.25 8.04
C PRO A 91 2.51 9.41 7.39
N GLY A 92 2.76 9.67 6.11
CA GLY A 92 3.83 9.00 5.39
C GLY A 92 3.51 7.58 4.91
N VAL A 93 2.32 7.07 5.19
CA VAL A 93 1.93 5.73 4.75
C VAL A 93 1.12 5.86 3.46
N ARG A 94 1.74 5.53 2.34
CA ARG A 94 1.15 5.70 1.00
C ARG A 94 0.78 4.38 0.35
N TYR A 95 1.03 3.27 1.02
CA TYR A 95 0.92 1.96 0.40
C TYR A 95 0.21 1.01 1.34
N HIS A 96 -0.39 -0.03 0.75
CA HIS A 96 -1.03 -1.11 1.49
C HIS A 96 -0.40 -2.43 1.07
N MET A 97 -0.34 -3.38 1.99
CA MET A 97 0.04 -4.73 1.65
C MET A 97 -1.15 -5.50 1.09
N VAL A 98 -0.87 -6.35 0.10
CA VAL A 98 -1.90 -7.22 -0.47
C VAL A 98 -1.98 -8.50 0.37
N ARG A 99 -3.13 -8.71 1.02
CA ARG A 99 -3.34 -9.90 1.84
C ARG A 99 -3.57 -11.10 0.95
N GLY A 100 -3.05 -12.24 1.38
CA GLY A 100 -3.20 -13.48 0.63
C GLY A 100 -2.20 -13.67 -0.49
N ALA A 101 -1.17 -12.83 -0.56
CA ALA A 101 -0.12 -12.91 -1.58
C ALA A 101 1.24 -13.06 -0.90
N LEU A 102 2.11 -13.85 -1.51
CA LEU A 102 3.46 -14.09 -1.00
C LEU A 102 3.41 -14.54 0.47
N ASP A 103 4.20 -13.93 1.36
CA ASP A 103 4.24 -14.31 2.77
C ASP A 103 3.13 -13.70 3.60
N THR A 104 2.31 -12.84 3.03
CA THR A 104 1.19 -12.23 3.74
C THR A 104 -0.01 -13.16 3.69
N GLN A 105 -0.38 -13.73 4.82
CA GLN A 105 -1.55 -14.61 4.89
C GLN A 105 -2.83 -13.83 4.74
N ASP A 106 -3.89 -14.53 4.34
CA ASP A 106 -5.22 -13.94 4.28
C ASP A 106 -5.74 -13.66 5.70
N VAL A 107 -6.82 -12.89 5.76
CA VAL A 107 -7.50 -12.63 7.03
C VAL A 107 -8.38 -13.83 7.35
N LYS A 108 -8.18 -14.41 8.52
CA LYS A 108 -8.93 -15.60 8.96
C LYS A 108 -10.40 -15.24 9.18
N ASP A 109 -11.26 -16.15 8.80
CA ASP A 109 -12.70 -16.07 9.04
C ASP A 109 -13.37 -14.84 8.44
N ARG A 110 -12.74 -14.27 7.44
CA ARG A 110 -13.31 -13.13 6.74
C ARG A 110 -14.32 -13.61 5.73
N LYS A 111 -15.55 -13.09 5.81
CA LYS A 111 -16.66 -13.53 4.94
C LYS A 111 -17.11 -12.45 3.97
N GLN A 112 -16.85 -11.19 4.28
CA GLN A 112 -17.21 -10.07 3.43
C GLN A 112 -15.97 -9.41 2.86
N ALA A 113 -16.06 -8.89 1.64
CA ALA A 113 -14.96 -8.22 0.95
C ALA A 113 -13.70 -9.10 0.92
N ARG A 114 -13.88 -10.39 0.64
CA ARG A 114 -12.79 -11.35 0.69
C ARG A 114 -11.65 -11.02 -0.27
N SER A 115 -11.97 -10.42 -1.41
CA SER A 115 -10.96 -10.06 -2.40
C SER A 115 -9.95 -9.07 -1.85
N LYS A 116 -10.39 -8.17 -1.00
CA LYS A 116 -9.50 -7.14 -0.43
C LYS A 116 -8.59 -7.69 0.65
N TYR A 117 -8.98 -8.80 1.27
CA TYR A 117 -8.22 -9.37 2.39
C TYR A 117 -7.67 -10.74 2.09
N GLY A 118 -7.74 -11.16 0.84
CA GLY A 118 -7.16 -12.43 0.42
C GLY A 118 -7.84 -13.67 0.96
N ALA A 119 -9.04 -13.53 1.49
CA ALA A 119 -9.75 -14.66 2.08
C ALA A 119 -10.38 -15.53 1.00
N LYS A 120 -10.25 -16.83 1.16
CA LYS A 120 -10.85 -17.79 0.24
C LYS A 120 -12.33 -17.95 0.50
N ARG A 121 -13.04 -18.29 -0.56
CA ARG A 121 -14.47 -18.59 -0.44
C ARG A 121 -14.67 -19.82 0.41
N ALA A 122 -15.60 -19.73 1.36
CA ALA A 122 -15.96 -20.89 2.17
C ALA A 122 -16.63 -21.92 1.28
N LYS A 123 -16.14 -23.17 1.34
CA LYS A 123 -16.74 -24.26 0.58
C LYS A 123 -17.93 -24.80 1.33
N ALA A 124 -18.95 -25.20 0.59
CA ALA A 124 -20.10 -25.86 1.20
C ALA A 124 -19.64 -27.14 1.90
N GLY A 125 -19.97 -27.26 3.20
CA GLY A 125 -19.57 -28.41 3.99
C GLY A 125 -18.12 -28.43 4.44
N ALA A 126 -17.31 -27.47 4.02
CA ALA A 126 -15.91 -27.40 4.43
C ALA A 126 -15.76 -26.59 5.70
N LYS A 127 -14.86 -27.00 6.58
CA LYS A 127 -14.54 -26.29 7.80
C LYS A 127 -13.16 -25.67 7.69
N LYS A 128 -13.05 -24.50 8.26
CA LYS A 128 -11.76 -23.77 8.26
C LYS A 128 -11.24 -23.57 9.66
#